data_9ebe9d047c10577a21d6d40ca8261a16
#
_entry.id   9ebe9d047c10577a21d6d40ca8261a16
#
_cell.length_a   1.000
_cell.length_b   1.000
_cell.length_c   1.000
_cell.angle_alpha   90.00
_cell.angle_beta   90.00
_cell.angle_gamma   90.00
#
_symmetry.space_group_name_H-M   'P 1'
#
loop_
_entity.id
_entity.type
_entity.pdbx_description
1 polymer ?
#
loop_
_entity_poly.entity_id
_entity_poly.type
_entity_poly.pdbx_seq_one_letter_code
_entity_poly.pdbx_strand_id
1 'polypeptide(L)'
;MPIPDQIIWKTIADRYNQLWNLPNCVGSIDGKHIRIKAPANSGSSFFNYKGYFSVVLMATADADGKFITIDVGEYGRNSDGRVFKECTFGQLLLKNKLNLPKNSCLPHEENDPAFPYYFVADEAFPLLDNVMRPYPRRSLTNTKIIFNYRGRKSVECAFGMMASKFKILEGPINFKTERIETVIKAVCVLHNFIHVYDGKYSIPQEIQQEDVDILLYEDIEGNL
;
A
#
# COMPACT_ATOMS: atom_id res chain seq x y z
N MET A 1 1.12 5.64 14.63
CA MET A 1 0.53 6.63 13.70
C MET A 1 -0.94 6.78 14.06
N PRO A 2 -1.43 7.98 14.35
CA PRO A 2 -2.85 8.18 14.64
C PRO A 2 -3.68 7.97 13.37
N ILE A 3 -4.92 7.49 13.54
CA ILE A 3 -5.88 7.38 12.43
C ILE A 3 -6.23 8.81 11.99
N PRO A 4 -6.20 9.11 10.67
CA PRO A 4 -6.57 10.42 10.16
C PRO A 4 -8.02 10.79 10.49
N ASP A 5 -8.27 12.07 10.70
CA ASP A 5 -9.61 12.63 10.73
C ASP A 5 -10.14 12.87 9.30
N GLN A 6 -11.38 13.34 9.19
CA GLN A 6 -12.03 13.57 7.88
C GLN A 6 -11.32 14.65 7.05
N ILE A 7 -10.67 15.63 7.69
CA ILE A 7 -9.94 16.68 6.99
C ILE A 7 -8.68 16.10 6.36
N ILE A 8 -7.93 15.33 7.16
CA ILE A 8 -6.71 14.67 6.69
C ILE A 8 -7.02 13.66 5.58
N TRP A 9 -8.13 12.88 5.69
CA TRP A 9 -8.54 11.96 4.62
C TRP A 9 -8.83 12.69 3.30
N LYS A 10 -9.49 13.84 3.35
CA LYS A 10 -9.74 14.67 2.15
C LYS A 10 -8.43 15.20 1.57
N THR A 11 -7.52 15.70 2.41
CA THR A 11 -6.20 16.16 1.95
C THR A 11 -5.42 15.05 1.24
N ILE A 12 -5.47 13.82 1.76
CA ILE A 12 -4.85 12.65 1.13
C ILE A 12 -5.52 12.36 -0.22
N ALA A 13 -6.86 12.41 -0.29
CA ALA A 13 -7.59 12.16 -1.53
C ALA A 13 -7.29 13.21 -2.60
N ASP A 14 -7.24 14.48 -2.22
CA ASP A 14 -6.86 15.57 -3.13
C ASP A 14 -5.45 15.34 -3.68
N ARG A 15 -4.53 14.87 -2.84
CA ARG A 15 -3.17 14.57 -3.25
C ARG A 15 -3.09 13.35 -4.17
N TYR A 16 -3.89 12.30 -3.93
CA TYR A 16 -4.02 11.17 -4.87
C TYR A 16 -4.57 11.60 -6.22
N ASN A 17 -5.57 12.47 -6.22
CA ASN A 17 -6.12 13.01 -7.48
C ASN A 17 -5.05 13.81 -8.25
N GLN A 18 -4.29 14.67 -7.57
CA GLN A 18 -3.25 15.50 -8.18
C GLN A 18 -2.10 14.67 -8.76
N LEU A 19 -1.58 13.70 -8.01
CA LEU A 19 -0.39 12.94 -8.41
C LEU A 19 -0.70 11.74 -9.29
N TRP A 20 -1.81 11.04 -8.99
CA TRP A 20 -2.10 9.75 -9.59
C TRP A 20 -3.37 9.74 -10.45
N ASN A 21 -4.09 10.87 -10.51
CA ASN A 21 -5.41 10.94 -11.14
C ASN A 21 -6.35 9.84 -10.63
N LEU A 22 -6.38 9.68 -9.31
CA LEU A 22 -7.25 8.75 -8.58
C LEU A 22 -8.13 9.54 -7.61
N PRO A 23 -9.23 10.15 -8.09
CA PRO A 23 -10.12 10.93 -7.23
C PRO A 23 -10.76 10.05 -6.16
N ASN A 24 -11.01 10.61 -4.97
CA ASN A 24 -11.54 9.93 -3.78
C ASN A 24 -10.66 8.78 -3.24
N CYS A 25 -9.48 8.53 -3.80
CA CYS A 25 -8.53 7.56 -3.24
C CYS A 25 -7.89 8.13 -1.97
N VAL A 26 -7.90 7.38 -0.87
CA VAL A 26 -7.37 7.79 0.43
C VAL A 26 -6.16 6.97 0.88
N GLY A 27 -5.69 6.06 0.05
CA GLY A 27 -4.50 5.27 0.36
C GLY A 27 -4.37 4.03 -0.51
N SER A 28 -3.17 3.47 -0.54
CA SER A 28 -2.91 2.15 -1.08
C SER A 28 -2.49 1.19 0.03
N ILE A 29 -2.98 -0.06 -0.06
CA ILE A 29 -2.77 -1.11 0.93
C ILE A 29 -1.91 -2.21 0.32
N ASP A 30 -0.88 -2.65 1.04
CA ASP A 30 -0.09 -3.82 0.63
C ASP A 30 0.59 -4.49 1.84
N GLY A 31 0.98 -5.76 1.64
CA GLY A 31 1.72 -6.56 2.61
C GLY A 31 3.16 -6.80 2.18
N LYS A 32 4.13 -6.42 3.00
CA LYS A 32 5.55 -6.66 2.74
C LYS A 32 6.13 -7.72 3.66
N HIS A 33 6.67 -8.78 3.08
CA HIS A 33 7.47 -9.76 3.81
C HIS A 33 8.84 -9.17 4.16
N ILE A 34 9.08 -8.93 5.44
CA ILE A 34 10.39 -8.52 5.97
C ILE A 34 11.18 -9.77 6.35
N ARG A 35 12.34 -9.96 5.69
CA ARG A 35 13.17 -11.15 5.87
C ARG A 35 13.76 -11.21 7.28
N ILE A 36 13.67 -12.40 7.90
CA ILE A 36 14.23 -12.65 9.24
C ILE A 36 15.03 -13.95 9.24
N LYS A 37 15.92 -14.12 10.22
CA LYS A 37 16.46 -15.47 10.53
C LYS A 37 15.37 -16.34 11.12
N ALA A 38 15.40 -17.64 10.82
CA ALA A 38 14.47 -18.61 11.38
C ALA A 38 14.45 -18.52 12.92
N PRO A 39 13.32 -18.18 13.54
CA PRO A 39 13.22 -18.18 15.00
C PRO A 39 13.33 -19.61 15.55
N ALA A 40 14.01 -19.78 16.69
CA ALA A 40 14.13 -21.08 17.32
C ALA A 40 12.74 -21.68 17.62
N ASN A 41 12.58 -22.98 17.36
CA ASN A 41 11.36 -23.74 17.60
C ASN A 41 10.09 -23.21 16.87
N SER A 42 10.25 -22.39 15.83
CA SER A 42 9.13 -21.80 15.10
C SER A 42 8.53 -22.70 14.02
N GLY A 43 9.17 -23.81 13.68
CA GLY A 43 8.75 -24.67 12.57
C GLY A 43 8.62 -23.85 11.27
N SER A 44 7.51 -24.06 10.56
CA SER A 44 7.21 -23.36 9.30
C SER A 44 6.35 -22.09 9.47
N SER A 45 6.07 -21.64 10.70
CA SER A 45 5.15 -20.51 10.92
C SER A 45 5.58 -19.22 10.24
N PHE A 46 6.87 -18.93 10.22
CA PHE A 46 7.43 -17.74 9.57
C PHE A 46 7.92 -18.00 8.13
N PHE A 47 7.83 -19.24 7.63
CA PHE A 47 8.28 -19.56 6.28
C PHE A 47 7.20 -19.18 5.25
N ASN A 48 7.55 -18.29 4.33
CA ASN A 48 6.62 -17.72 3.37
C ASN A 48 6.66 -18.45 2.01
N TYR A 49 5.71 -18.14 1.14
CA TYR A 49 5.61 -18.72 -0.21
C TYR A 49 6.78 -18.40 -1.14
N LYS A 50 7.59 -17.37 -0.81
CA LYS A 50 8.80 -17.00 -1.56
C LYS A 50 10.04 -17.80 -1.13
N GLY A 51 9.90 -18.76 -0.20
CA GLY A 51 10.97 -19.67 0.20
C GLY A 51 11.95 -19.11 1.25
N TYR A 52 11.52 -18.16 2.08
CA TYR A 52 12.33 -17.64 3.19
C TYR A 52 11.49 -17.31 4.43
N PHE A 53 12.16 -17.17 5.59
CA PHE A 53 11.50 -16.79 6.84
C PHE A 53 11.25 -15.27 6.88
N SER A 54 10.04 -14.88 7.24
CA SER A 54 9.63 -13.48 7.29
C SER A 54 8.57 -13.20 8.35
N VAL A 55 8.47 -11.96 8.75
CA VAL A 55 7.27 -11.36 9.35
C VAL A 55 6.59 -10.49 8.30
N VAL A 56 5.27 -10.34 8.40
CA VAL A 56 4.51 -9.48 7.51
C VAL A 56 4.41 -8.07 8.13
N LEU A 57 4.74 -7.07 7.32
CA LEU A 57 4.39 -5.66 7.54
C LEU A 57 3.18 -5.35 6.65
N MET A 58 2.01 -5.24 7.22
CA MET A 58 0.82 -4.70 6.57
C MET A 58 0.85 -3.18 6.70
N ALA A 59 0.73 -2.46 5.59
CA ALA A 59 0.80 -1.01 5.60
C ALA A 59 -0.24 -0.38 4.67
N THR A 60 -0.63 0.85 5.01
CA THR A 60 -1.30 1.77 4.08
C THR A 60 -0.39 2.97 3.86
N ALA A 61 -0.28 3.42 2.62
CA ALA A 61 0.53 4.58 2.24
C ALA A 61 -0.32 5.67 1.60
N ASP A 62 0.08 6.94 1.80
CA ASP A 62 -0.49 8.09 1.10
C ASP A 62 0.08 8.25 -0.31
N ALA A 63 -0.38 9.26 -1.03
CA ALA A 63 0.00 9.54 -2.41
C ALA A 63 1.51 9.82 -2.60
N ASP A 64 2.17 10.34 -1.58
CA ASP A 64 3.60 10.66 -1.58
C ASP A 64 4.47 9.49 -1.06
N GLY A 65 3.88 8.40 -0.58
CA GLY A 65 4.58 7.23 -0.05
C GLY A 65 4.89 7.29 1.45
N LYS A 66 4.17 8.12 2.23
CA LYS A 66 4.24 8.06 3.70
C LYS A 66 3.28 6.99 4.23
N PHE A 67 3.70 6.25 5.23
CA PHE A 67 2.81 5.28 5.88
C PHE A 67 1.74 5.99 6.72
N ILE A 68 0.47 5.70 6.41
CA ILE A 68 -0.70 6.18 7.17
C ILE A 68 -0.93 5.25 8.36
N THR A 69 -0.95 3.94 8.11
CA THR A 69 -1.06 2.91 9.14
C THR A 69 -0.08 1.78 8.89
N ILE A 70 0.35 1.14 9.96
CA ILE A 70 1.18 -0.07 9.91
C ILE A 70 0.70 -1.07 10.95
N ASP A 71 0.78 -2.35 10.60
CA ASP A 71 0.64 -3.49 11.49
C ASP A 71 1.79 -4.45 11.21
N VAL A 72 2.46 -4.94 12.26
CA VAL A 72 3.69 -5.72 12.14
C VAL A 72 3.68 -6.89 13.09
N GLY A 73 4.09 -8.07 12.62
CA GLY A 73 4.31 -9.22 13.51
C GLY A 73 3.63 -10.49 13.02
N GLU A 74 2.76 -10.39 12.04
CA GLU A 74 2.09 -11.56 11.49
C GLU A 74 3.07 -12.55 10.84
N TYR A 75 2.73 -13.83 10.93
CA TYR A 75 3.55 -14.92 10.43
C TYR A 75 3.70 -14.89 8.91
N GLY A 76 4.90 -15.11 8.41
CA GLY A 76 5.20 -15.11 6.98
C GLY A 76 4.37 -16.10 6.14
N ARG A 77 3.84 -17.17 6.73
CA ARG A 77 2.95 -18.11 6.04
C ARG A 77 1.55 -17.55 5.76
N ASN A 78 1.15 -16.47 6.44
CA ASN A 78 -0.19 -15.90 6.27
C ASN A 78 -0.27 -15.09 4.98
N SER A 79 -1.40 -15.18 4.27
CA SER A 79 -1.67 -14.35 3.09
C SER A 79 -2.04 -12.92 3.49
N ASP A 80 -1.75 -11.96 2.62
CA ASP A 80 -2.05 -10.54 2.86
C ASP A 80 -3.54 -10.30 3.16
N GLY A 81 -4.44 -10.97 2.43
CA GLY A 81 -5.88 -10.87 2.69
C GLY A 81 -6.31 -11.40 4.07
N ARG A 82 -5.59 -12.39 4.63
CA ARG A 82 -5.82 -12.86 6.00
C ARG A 82 -5.28 -11.84 7.01
N VAL A 83 -4.04 -11.40 6.84
CA VAL A 83 -3.40 -10.41 7.70
C VAL A 83 -4.24 -9.13 7.75
N PHE A 84 -4.75 -8.67 6.60
CA PHE A 84 -5.64 -7.52 6.53
C PHE A 84 -6.90 -7.69 7.40
N LYS A 85 -7.56 -8.83 7.35
CA LYS A 85 -8.77 -9.09 8.14
C LYS A 85 -8.51 -9.11 9.65
N GLU A 86 -7.33 -9.52 10.06
CA GLU A 86 -6.92 -9.66 11.45
C GLU A 86 -6.29 -8.38 12.03
N CYS A 87 -5.68 -7.53 11.20
CA CYS A 87 -5.03 -6.29 11.64
C CYS A 87 -6.03 -5.22 12.08
N THR A 88 -5.56 -4.32 12.95
CA THR A 88 -6.40 -3.23 13.52
C THR A 88 -7.02 -2.35 12.43
N PHE A 89 -6.25 -1.97 11.41
CA PHE A 89 -6.74 -1.15 10.30
C PHE A 89 -7.87 -1.85 9.54
N GLY A 90 -7.67 -3.11 9.12
CA GLY A 90 -8.68 -3.88 8.41
C GLY A 90 -9.96 -4.06 9.23
N GLN A 91 -9.84 -4.32 10.53
CA GLN A 91 -10.97 -4.42 11.45
C GLN A 91 -11.78 -3.10 11.53
N LEU A 92 -11.10 -1.96 11.59
CA LEU A 92 -11.75 -0.66 11.61
C LEU A 92 -12.44 -0.33 10.29
N LEU A 93 -11.81 -0.67 9.17
CA LEU A 93 -12.38 -0.49 7.84
C LEU A 93 -13.64 -1.34 7.65
N LEU A 94 -13.56 -2.64 7.94
CA LEU A 94 -14.68 -3.57 7.85
C LEU A 94 -15.88 -3.20 8.75
N LYS A 95 -15.63 -2.50 9.85
CA LYS A 95 -16.66 -2.00 10.77
C LYS A 95 -17.10 -0.55 10.50
N ASN A 96 -16.64 0.06 9.39
CA ASN A 96 -16.89 1.47 9.05
C ASN A 96 -16.47 2.45 10.17
N LYS A 97 -15.35 2.16 10.87
CA LYS A 97 -14.84 2.95 12.01
C LYS A 97 -13.58 3.77 11.68
N LEU A 98 -13.19 3.88 10.41
CA LEU A 98 -12.04 4.72 10.00
C LEU A 98 -12.39 6.20 9.90
N ASN A 99 -13.64 6.58 10.16
CA ASN A 99 -14.10 7.96 10.05
C ASN A 99 -13.81 8.58 8.67
N LEU A 100 -13.98 7.79 7.59
CA LEU A 100 -13.85 8.28 6.23
C LEU A 100 -14.88 9.38 5.95
N PRO A 101 -14.59 10.34 5.06
CA PRO A 101 -15.55 11.34 4.65
C PRO A 101 -16.80 10.71 4.02
N LYS A 102 -17.92 11.46 4.04
CA LYS A 102 -19.11 11.06 3.27
C LYS A 102 -18.78 11.03 1.78
N ASN A 103 -19.48 10.16 1.04
CA ASN A 103 -19.34 10.05 -0.41
C ASN A 103 -19.37 11.44 -1.08
N SER A 104 -18.58 11.61 -2.12
CA SER A 104 -18.44 12.85 -2.87
C SER A 104 -18.51 12.57 -4.36
N CYS A 105 -19.05 13.50 -5.15
CA CYS A 105 -19.01 13.40 -6.61
C CYS A 105 -17.57 13.39 -7.09
N LEU A 106 -17.31 12.69 -8.19
CA LEU A 106 -16.03 12.72 -8.86
C LEU A 106 -15.83 14.06 -9.58
N PRO A 107 -14.58 14.51 -9.81
CA PRO A 107 -14.32 15.73 -10.57
C PRO A 107 -14.98 15.67 -11.95
N HIS A 108 -15.67 16.75 -12.35
CA HIS A 108 -16.41 16.88 -13.61
C HIS A 108 -17.65 16.00 -13.76
N GLU A 109 -18.08 15.30 -12.70
CA GLU A 109 -19.24 14.40 -12.65
C GLU A 109 -20.20 14.82 -11.53
N GLU A 110 -20.46 16.13 -11.39
CA GLU A 110 -21.25 16.68 -10.27
C GLU A 110 -22.72 16.23 -10.29
N ASN A 111 -23.22 15.80 -11.45
CA ASN A 111 -24.58 15.28 -11.62
C ASN A 111 -24.71 13.77 -11.40
N ASP A 112 -23.59 13.08 -11.25
CA ASP A 112 -23.55 11.63 -11.03
C ASP A 112 -23.69 11.28 -9.55
N PRO A 113 -24.07 10.03 -9.22
CA PRO A 113 -24.14 9.57 -7.85
C PRO A 113 -22.81 9.75 -7.11
N ALA A 114 -22.88 10.24 -5.88
CA ALA A 114 -21.69 10.42 -5.05
C ALA A 114 -20.94 9.08 -4.83
N PHE A 115 -19.64 9.09 -5.07
CA PHE A 115 -18.75 7.94 -5.00
C PHE A 115 -18.05 7.85 -3.63
N PRO A 116 -17.85 6.66 -3.04
CA PRO A 116 -17.18 6.53 -1.76
C PRO A 116 -15.71 6.91 -1.83
N TYR A 117 -15.15 7.32 -0.69
CA TYR A 117 -13.71 7.34 -0.50
C TYR A 117 -13.19 5.93 -0.34
N TYR A 118 -12.10 5.58 -1.02
CA TYR A 118 -11.63 4.21 -1.14
C TYR A 118 -10.11 4.07 -1.02
N PHE A 119 -9.69 2.88 -0.65
CA PHE A 119 -8.31 2.42 -0.74
C PHE A 119 -8.13 1.58 -2.00
N VAL A 120 -6.94 1.60 -2.58
CA VAL A 120 -6.53 0.65 -3.61
C VAL A 120 -5.67 -0.44 -2.99
N ALA A 121 -5.84 -1.68 -3.42
CA ALA A 121 -5.11 -2.84 -2.92
C ALA A 121 -4.84 -3.82 -4.06
N ASP A 122 -4.05 -4.87 -3.83
CA ASP A 122 -3.86 -5.92 -4.83
C ASP A 122 -5.03 -6.94 -4.86
N GLU A 123 -4.90 -7.96 -5.71
CA GLU A 123 -5.93 -8.97 -5.90
C GLU A 123 -6.13 -9.91 -4.69
N ALA A 124 -5.18 -9.95 -3.73
CA ALA A 124 -5.27 -10.77 -2.53
C ALA A 124 -6.25 -10.19 -1.49
N PHE A 125 -6.58 -8.91 -1.61
CA PHE A 125 -7.50 -8.23 -0.70
C PHE A 125 -8.96 -8.40 -1.10
N PRO A 126 -9.93 -8.26 -0.17
CA PRO A 126 -11.34 -8.30 -0.51
C PRO A 126 -11.76 -7.07 -1.34
N LEU A 127 -12.66 -7.26 -2.31
CA LEU A 127 -13.34 -6.14 -2.95
C LEU A 127 -14.46 -5.66 -2.03
N LEU A 128 -14.44 -4.39 -1.66
CA LEU A 128 -15.39 -3.74 -0.75
C LEU A 128 -15.75 -2.36 -1.31
N ASP A 129 -16.80 -1.74 -0.79
CA ASP A 129 -17.20 -0.37 -1.20
C ASP A 129 -16.04 0.64 -1.01
N ASN A 130 -15.21 0.42 0.01
CA ASN A 130 -14.05 1.27 0.33
C ASN A 130 -12.69 0.61 0.00
N VAL A 131 -12.66 -0.52 -0.73
CA VAL A 131 -11.42 -1.18 -1.17
C VAL A 131 -11.55 -1.61 -2.63
N MET A 132 -10.81 -0.96 -3.50
CA MET A 132 -10.75 -1.28 -4.92
C MET A 132 -9.58 -2.20 -5.22
N ARG A 133 -9.83 -3.19 -6.09
CA ARG A 133 -8.86 -4.16 -6.58
C ARG A 133 -8.47 -3.86 -8.03
N PRO A 134 -7.33 -4.34 -8.51
CA PRO A 134 -6.98 -4.24 -9.92
C PRO A 134 -8.00 -4.98 -10.79
N TYR A 135 -8.23 -4.46 -11.98
CA TYR A 135 -9.01 -5.16 -13.00
C TYR A 135 -8.30 -6.45 -13.44
N PRO A 136 -9.05 -7.53 -13.70
CA PRO A 136 -8.47 -8.79 -14.16
C PRO A 136 -7.75 -8.64 -15.50
N ARG A 137 -6.62 -9.32 -15.67
CA ARG A 137 -5.78 -9.24 -16.89
C ARG A 137 -6.52 -9.56 -18.19
N ARG A 138 -7.57 -10.39 -18.15
CA ARG A 138 -8.33 -10.83 -19.34
C ARG A 138 -9.25 -9.75 -19.96
N SER A 139 -9.44 -8.60 -19.32
CA SER A 139 -10.39 -7.57 -19.75
C SER A 139 -9.81 -6.16 -19.64
N LEU A 140 -8.49 -6.02 -19.88
CA LEU A 140 -7.81 -4.75 -19.73
C LEU A 140 -8.05 -3.86 -20.97
N THR A 141 -8.52 -2.65 -20.72
CA THR A 141 -8.45 -1.50 -21.64
C THR A 141 -7.30 -0.60 -21.16
N ASN A 142 -6.82 0.32 -21.98
CA ASN A 142 -5.76 1.26 -21.59
C ASN A 142 -6.07 1.97 -20.26
N THR A 143 -7.32 2.40 -20.06
CA THR A 143 -7.76 3.04 -18.81
C THR A 143 -7.63 2.10 -17.61
N LYS A 144 -7.97 0.82 -17.77
CA LYS A 144 -7.86 -0.19 -16.70
C LYS A 144 -6.41 -0.52 -16.38
N ILE A 145 -5.54 -0.57 -17.38
CA ILE A 145 -4.09 -0.77 -17.19
C ILE A 145 -3.53 0.38 -16.36
N ILE A 146 -3.85 1.62 -16.74
CA ILE A 146 -3.42 2.82 -16.02
C ILE A 146 -3.92 2.80 -14.57
N PHE A 147 -5.18 2.45 -14.34
CA PHE A 147 -5.72 2.31 -12.97
C PHE A 147 -4.95 1.26 -12.16
N ASN A 148 -4.74 0.06 -12.71
CA ASN A 148 -4.04 -1.03 -12.04
C ASN A 148 -2.62 -0.63 -11.67
N TYR A 149 -1.93 0.08 -12.56
CA TYR A 149 -0.58 0.57 -12.33
C TYR A 149 -0.55 1.63 -11.21
N ARG A 150 -1.33 2.70 -11.36
CA ARG A 150 -1.36 3.83 -10.42
C ARG A 150 -1.81 3.42 -9.03
N GLY A 151 -2.79 2.52 -8.94
CA GLY A 151 -3.35 2.09 -7.66
C GLY A 151 -2.35 1.41 -6.72
N ARG A 152 -1.34 0.71 -7.25
CA ARG A 152 -0.35 0.00 -6.44
C ARG A 152 0.93 0.79 -6.20
N LYS A 153 1.24 1.72 -7.09
CA LYS A 153 2.55 2.36 -7.17
C LYS A 153 2.95 3.08 -5.88
N SER A 154 2.03 3.78 -5.21
CA SER A 154 2.39 4.59 -4.02
C SER A 154 2.92 3.74 -2.86
N VAL A 155 2.27 2.62 -2.53
CA VAL A 155 2.75 1.73 -1.44
C VAL A 155 3.99 0.94 -1.85
N GLU A 156 4.09 0.51 -3.12
CA GLU A 156 5.29 -0.13 -3.65
C GLU A 156 6.50 0.82 -3.58
N CYS A 157 6.32 2.09 -3.96
CA CYS A 157 7.33 3.13 -3.83
C CYS A 157 7.69 3.39 -2.36
N ALA A 158 6.71 3.46 -1.45
CA ALA A 158 6.95 3.60 -0.02
C ALA A 158 7.86 2.48 0.50
N PHE A 159 7.55 1.24 0.16
CA PHE A 159 8.38 0.09 0.53
C PHE A 159 9.75 0.09 -0.14
N GLY A 160 9.85 0.54 -1.38
CA GLY A 160 11.12 0.68 -2.10
C GLY A 160 12.03 1.73 -1.44
N MET A 161 11.50 2.93 -1.21
CA MET A 161 12.22 4.02 -0.53
C MET A 161 12.66 3.63 0.89
N MET A 162 11.77 2.97 1.66
CA MET A 162 12.10 2.45 2.98
C MET A 162 13.25 1.44 2.90
N ALA A 163 13.17 0.46 2.00
CA ALA A 163 14.18 -0.59 1.88
C ALA A 163 15.54 -0.04 1.43
N SER A 164 15.58 0.90 0.49
CA SER A 164 16.82 1.51 0.02
C SER A 164 17.50 2.38 1.07
N LYS A 165 16.71 3.02 1.96
CA LYS A 165 17.26 3.91 3.00
C LYS A 165 17.77 3.13 4.22
N PHE A 166 17.10 2.06 4.59
CA PHE A 166 17.40 1.33 5.84
C PHE A 166 18.07 -0.01 5.56
N LYS A 167 19.41 -0.04 5.59
CA LYS A 167 20.24 -1.23 5.31
C LYS A 167 19.90 -2.46 6.14
N ILE A 168 19.28 -2.29 7.31
CA ILE A 168 18.81 -3.41 8.13
C ILE A 168 17.76 -4.29 7.41
N LEU A 169 17.11 -3.77 6.36
CA LEU A 169 16.12 -4.48 5.55
C LEU A 169 16.72 -5.21 4.33
N GLU A 170 18.01 -5.01 4.02
CA GLU A 170 18.68 -5.66 2.88
C GLU A 170 18.89 -7.17 3.13
N GLY A 171 19.06 -7.56 4.39
CA GLY A 171 19.32 -8.96 4.77
C GLY A 171 18.36 -9.49 5.84
N PRO A 172 18.50 -10.77 6.22
CA PRO A 172 17.68 -11.36 7.27
C PRO A 172 17.95 -10.69 8.62
N ILE A 173 16.94 -10.09 9.20
CA ILE A 173 17.04 -9.48 10.54
C ILE A 173 17.25 -10.59 11.58
N ASN A 174 18.32 -10.45 12.40
CA ASN A 174 18.72 -11.43 13.38
C ASN A 174 18.49 -10.94 14.82
N PHE A 175 17.22 -10.82 15.20
CA PHE A 175 16.79 -10.50 16.55
C PHE A 175 15.69 -11.49 17.01
N LYS A 176 15.33 -11.42 18.30
CA LYS A 176 14.10 -12.07 18.78
C LYS A 176 12.87 -11.42 18.14
N THR A 177 11.81 -12.19 17.97
CA THR A 177 10.60 -11.77 17.20
C THR A 177 10.01 -10.47 17.72
N GLU A 178 9.92 -10.28 19.04
CA GLU A 178 9.37 -9.07 19.67
C GLU A 178 10.23 -7.82 19.37
N ARG A 179 11.55 -7.99 19.24
CA ARG A 179 12.46 -6.91 18.85
C ARG A 179 12.38 -6.60 17.36
N ILE A 180 12.15 -7.61 16.52
CA ILE A 180 11.97 -7.43 15.08
C ILE A 180 10.79 -6.52 14.80
N GLU A 181 9.65 -6.74 15.46
CA GLU A 181 8.48 -5.86 15.34
C GLU A 181 8.81 -4.42 15.73
N THR A 182 9.50 -4.23 16.85
CA THR A 182 9.89 -2.88 17.31
C THR A 182 10.81 -2.19 16.31
N VAL A 183 11.78 -2.93 15.74
CA VAL A 183 12.72 -2.39 14.74
C VAL A 183 11.96 -1.98 13.48
N ILE A 184 11.06 -2.83 12.96
CA ILE A 184 10.27 -2.51 11.75
C ILE A 184 9.38 -1.28 12.01
N LYS A 185 8.69 -1.22 13.17
CA LYS A 185 7.89 -0.06 13.55
C LYS A 185 8.72 1.23 13.60
N ALA A 186 9.93 1.16 14.20
CA ALA A 186 10.85 2.29 14.24
C ALA A 186 11.30 2.72 12.84
N VAL A 187 11.61 1.79 11.96
CA VAL A 187 11.99 2.07 10.56
C VAL A 187 10.85 2.78 9.82
N CYS A 188 9.59 2.34 9.97
CA CYS A 188 8.44 2.99 9.34
C CYS A 188 8.22 4.43 9.88
N VAL A 189 8.40 4.65 11.18
CA VAL A 189 8.29 6.00 11.77
C VAL A 189 9.41 6.90 11.28
N LEU A 190 10.64 6.40 11.25
CA LEU A 190 11.80 7.15 10.73
C LEU A 190 11.67 7.42 9.23
N HIS A 191 11.12 6.50 8.45
CA HIS A 191 10.79 6.72 7.04
C HIS A 191 9.88 7.95 6.89
N ASN A 192 8.77 7.99 7.60
CA ASN A 192 7.85 9.13 7.56
C ASN A 192 8.52 10.42 8.03
N PHE A 193 9.32 10.36 9.11
CA PHE A 193 10.05 11.52 9.62
C PHE A 193 10.99 12.09 8.56
N ILE A 194 11.83 11.26 7.96
CA ILE A 194 12.76 11.67 6.90
C ILE A 194 11.99 12.24 5.71
N HIS A 195 10.88 11.61 5.33
CA HIS A 195 10.04 12.07 4.22
C HIS A 195 9.52 13.49 4.42
N VAL A 196 9.13 13.86 5.64
CA VAL A 196 8.65 15.19 5.98
C VAL A 196 9.79 16.21 6.00
N TYR A 197 10.97 15.85 6.53
CA TYR A 197 12.06 16.81 6.76
C TYR A 197 12.99 17.01 5.56
N ASP A 198 13.28 15.96 4.79
CA ASP A 198 14.19 16.10 3.63
C ASP A 198 13.53 16.77 2.41
N GLY A 199 12.19 16.80 2.33
CA GLY A 199 11.43 17.42 1.24
C GLY A 199 11.73 16.86 -0.17
N LYS A 200 12.69 15.93 -0.28
CA LYS A 200 13.24 15.39 -1.52
C LYS A 200 12.61 14.05 -1.95
N TYR A 201 11.70 13.51 -1.14
CA TYR A 201 11.09 12.20 -1.34
C TYR A 201 9.66 12.28 -1.87
N SER A 202 9.33 13.30 -2.65
CA SER A 202 8.17 13.20 -3.52
C SER A 202 8.49 12.20 -4.64
N ILE A 203 7.57 11.30 -4.92
CA ILE A 203 7.67 10.38 -6.07
C ILE A 203 7.82 11.26 -7.32
N PRO A 204 8.89 11.13 -8.11
CA PRO A 204 9.11 12.00 -9.25
C PRO A 204 7.91 11.95 -10.21
N GLN A 205 7.41 13.11 -10.63
CA GLN A 205 6.29 13.19 -11.58
C GLN A 205 6.63 12.55 -12.94
N GLU A 206 7.91 12.56 -13.33
CA GLU A 206 8.41 11.95 -14.55
C GLU A 206 8.21 10.43 -14.62
N ILE A 207 8.29 9.71 -13.48
CA ILE A 207 8.02 8.27 -13.42
C ILE A 207 6.54 7.96 -13.76
N GLN A 208 5.65 8.94 -13.65
CA GLN A 208 4.22 8.72 -13.83
C GLN A 208 3.77 8.61 -15.29
N GLN A 209 4.42 9.32 -16.21
CA GLN A 209 4.02 9.35 -17.61
C GLN A 209 4.83 8.33 -18.45
N GLU A 210 6.15 8.28 -18.29
CA GLU A 210 7.00 7.34 -19.02
C GLU A 210 6.66 5.88 -18.74
N ASP A 211 6.39 5.52 -17.46
CA ASP A 211 6.01 4.15 -17.09
C ASP A 211 4.65 3.74 -17.69
N VAL A 212 3.71 4.68 -17.87
CA VAL A 212 2.41 4.39 -18.50
C VAL A 212 2.58 4.17 -20.00
N ASP A 213 3.40 4.98 -20.65
CA ASP A 213 3.66 4.87 -22.08
C ASP A 213 4.37 3.53 -22.40
N ILE A 214 5.34 3.11 -21.56
CA ILE A 214 6.01 1.80 -21.69
C ILE A 214 5.02 0.65 -21.55
N LEU A 215 4.13 0.68 -20.53
CA LEU A 215 3.13 -0.38 -20.34
C LEU A 215 2.12 -0.47 -21.48
N LEU A 216 1.79 0.66 -22.11
CA LEU A 216 0.91 0.67 -23.28
C LEU A 216 1.62 0.09 -24.52
N TYR A 217 2.95 0.22 -24.62
CA TYR A 217 3.75 -0.38 -25.70
C TYR A 217 3.95 -1.89 -25.51
N GLU A 218 4.25 -2.35 -24.31
CA GLU A 218 4.44 -3.78 -24.02
C GLU A 218 3.17 -4.63 -24.25
N ASP A 219 1.97 -4.08 -24.00
CA ASP A 219 0.69 -4.78 -24.27
C ASP A 219 0.37 -4.84 -25.79
N ILE A 220 0.92 -3.95 -26.59
CA ILE A 220 0.74 -3.98 -28.05
C ILE A 220 1.64 -5.04 -28.69
N GLU A 221 2.86 -5.23 -28.20
CA GLU A 221 3.78 -6.26 -28.71
C GLU A 221 3.50 -7.66 -28.18
N GLY A 222 2.87 -7.79 -27.01
CA GLY A 222 2.49 -9.09 -26.42
C GLY A 222 1.24 -9.73 -27.02
N ASN A 223 0.52 -9.06 -27.92
CA ASN A 223 -0.68 -9.55 -28.61
C ASN A 223 -0.48 -9.82 -30.11
N LEU A 224 0.77 -9.87 -30.60
CA LEU A 224 1.18 -10.35 -31.92
C LEU A 224 1.86 -11.70 -31.78
#